data_e1daa007ada569ec54734c4f56603edd
#
_entry.id   e1daa007ada569ec54734c4f56603edd
#
_cell.length_a   1.000
_cell.length_b   1.000
_cell.length_c   1.000
_cell.angle_alpha   90.00
_cell.angle_beta   90.00
_cell.angle_gamma   90.00
#
_symmetry.space_group_name_H-M   'P 1'
#
loop_
_entity.id
_entity.type
_entity.pdbx_description
1 polymer ?
#
loop_
_entity_poly.entity_id
_entity_poly.type
_entity_poly.pdbx_seq_one_letter_code
_entity_poly.pdbx_strand_id
1 'polypeptide(L)'
;ILELSKQFDEVIVLDQSIEKWNHPAEFHATQDIAKRIGNKVRWQNADGKLQLEYWQNLVDTNKSICIFPFIELLTQNGHTTVCCRSFKPVQRIDKLENFSTDKEYKKIRKAMLAGESLSEHCQACYQLEDKNVISARQEETVEWAMRLNLQTVDDLNNIIEPVYYEVRPSNTCNLMCRMCSPMFSSLIEKEQKQLGKIPQEYTEEYSNFDIVKIENIVKLYVAGGEPTAMPEFYNFIKKCVSLKYTDFEFVVNTNAMKVSTLLLELGSNFKNLQYIISIDGYKKHNDYARWRSKWATIIENSYKLENNGHKIHFNTTLSLWTVFDYHKLIHFLDNKFPNCLIHGQYADGYSPFIFKYTQEQISNLESICTTNIYNNNLLFQSFIDGTIVSAKQSWNNKIALNKFFTYNDEIDNTRKSNLREYIPALDV
;
A
#
# COMPACT_ATOMS: atom_id res chain seq x y z
N ILE A 1 -15.45 7.73 19.74
CA ILE A 1 -15.39 9.21 19.92
C ILE A 1 -16.65 9.84 19.32
N LEU A 2 -17.02 9.53 18.06
CA LEU A 2 -18.18 10.13 17.37
C LEU A 2 -19.51 9.84 18.08
N GLU A 3 -19.70 8.63 18.63
CA GLU A 3 -20.89 8.32 19.44
C GLU A 3 -20.88 9.00 20.80
N LEU A 4 -19.71 9.09 21.42
CA LEU A 4 -19.57 9.82 22.69
C LEU A 4 -19.83 11.32 22.50
N SER A 5 -19.40 11.92 21.39
CA SER A 5 -19.65 13.34 21.13
C SER A 5 -21.13 13.69 20.87
N LYS A 6 -21.96 12.69 20.54
CA LYS A 6 -23.43 12.85 20.46
C LYS A 6 -24.12 12.84 21.82
N GLN A 7 -23.47 12.23 22.81
CA GLN A 7 -24.02 12.04 24.17
C GLN A 7 -23.50 13.08 25.18
N PHE A 8 -22.36 13.69 24.88
CA PHE A 8 -21.67 14.61 25.79
C PHE A 8 -21.32 15.93 25.11
N ASP A 9 -21.39 17.04 25.85
CA ASP A 9 -21.01 18.37 25.35
C ASP A 9 -19.48 18.51 25.15
N GLU A 10 -18.70 17.67 25.81
CA GLU A 10 -17.25 17.62 25.72
C GLU A 10 -16.77 16.15 25.78
N VAL A 11 -15.85 15.77 24.90
CA VAL A 11 -15.18 14.47 24.94
C VAL A 11 -13.70 14.72 25.21
N ILE A 12 -13.23 14.26 26.37
CA ILE A 12 -11.82 14.30 26.71
C ILE A 12 -11.18 12.98 26.22
N VAL A 13 -10.27 13.07 25.28
CA VAL A 13 -9.47 11.92 24.84
C VAL A 13 -8.24 11.85 25.76
N LEU A 14 -8.23 10.85 26.64
CA LEU A 14 -7.06 10.54 27.45
C LEU A 14 -6.03 9.87 26.54
N ASP A 15 -4.97 10.59 26.21
CA ASP A 15 -3.82 10.02 25.53
C ASP A 15 -3.04 9.13 26.51
N GLN A 16 -3.38 7.86 26.52
CA GLN A 16 -2.55 6.84 27.16
C GLN A 16 -1.63 6.23 26.11
N SER A 17 -0.68 6.99 25.62
CA SER A 17 0.37 6.58 24.72
C SER A 17 -0.06 6.33 23.24
N ILE A 18 0.47 7.14 22.35
CA ILE A 18 0.58 6.93 20.89
C ILE A 18 1.06 5.49 20.55
N GLU A 19 1.76 4.83 21.47
CA GLU A 19 2.16 3.42 21.40
C GLU A 19 1.02 2.41 21.17
N LYS A 20 -0.25 2.80 21.38
CA LYS A 20 -1.42 1.95 21.15
C LYS A 20 -2.12 2.17 19.80
N TRP A 21 -1.72 3.17 19.04
CA TRP A 21 -2.28 3.44 17.73
C TRP A 21 -1.59 2.57 16.68
N ASN A 22 -2.07 1.35 16.56
CA ASN A 22 -1.44 0.31 15.75
C ASN A 22 -1.68 0.43 14.24
N HIS A 23 -2.37 1.51 13.77
CA HIS A 23 -2.68 1.63 12.34
C HIS A 23 -2.87 3.09 11.89
N PRO A 24 -2.26 3.52 10.77
CA PRO A 24 -2.46 4.83 10.16
C PRO A 24 -3.93 5.24 10.00
N ALA A 25 -4.79 4.31 9.58
CA ALA A 25 -6.21 4.58 9.41
C ALA A 25 -6.95 4.92 10.70
N GLU A 26 -6.54 4.39 11.86
CA GLU A 26 -7.13 4.75 13.15
C GLU A 26 -6.77 6.17 13.54
N PHE A 27 -5.56 6.61 13.25
CA PHE A 27 -5.10 7.97 13.48
C PHE A 27 -5.85 8.97 12.57
N HIS A 28 -5.94 8.69 11.27
CA HIS A 28 -6.68 9.52 10.32
C HIS A 28 -8.17 9.59 10.64
N ALA A 29 -8.80 8.47 10.98
CA ALA A 29 -10.18 8.45 11.43
C ALA A 29 -10.40 9.36 12.66
N THR A 30 -9.44 9.43 13.57
CA THR A 30 -9.54 10.27 14.77
C THR A 30 -9.30 11.74 14.44
N GLN A 31 -8.41 12.09 13.53
CA GLN A 31 -8.24 13.48 13.06
C GLN A 31 -9.48 14.01 12.34
N ASP A 32 -10.07 13.20 11.45
CA ASP A 32 -11.30 13.59 10.76
C ASP A 32 -12.48 13.69 11.70
N ILE A 33 -12.55 12.82 12.70
CA ILE A 33 -13.52 12.91 13.78
C ILE A 33 -13.31 14.19 14.59
N ALA A 34 -12.07 14.53 14.94
CA ALA A 34 -11.75 15.75 15.65
C ALA A 34 -12.11 17.01 14.83
N LYS A 35 -11.86 17.02 13.52
CA LYS A 35 -12.29 18.10 12.61
C LYS A 35 -13.82 18.24 12.53
N ARG A 36 -14.55 17.11 12.49
CA ARG A 36 -16.02 17.10 12.40
C ARG A 36 -16.71 17.50 13.72
N ILE A 37 -16.10 17.18 14.84
CA ILE A 37 -16.62 17.46 16.17
C ILE A 37 -16.23 18.87 16.65
N GLY A 38 -15.21 19.46 16.02
CA GLY A 38 -14.73 20.81 16.36
C GLY A 38 -14.21 20.89 17.78
N ASN A 39 -14.57 21.98 18.49
CA ASN A 39 -14.05 22.27 19.83
C ASN A 39 -14.53 21.31 20.95
N LYS A 40 -15.31 20.28 20.64
CA LYS A 40 -15.81 19.31 21.62
C LYS A 40 -14.77 18.26 22.03
N VAL A 41 -13.64 18.13 21.31
CA VAL A 41 -12.57 17.19 21.66
C VAL A 41 -11.42 17.94 22.29
N ARG A 42 -11.12 17.63 23.54
CA ARG A 42 -9.92 18.09 24.22
C ARG A 42 -8.93 16.94 24.41
N TRP A 43 -7.70 17.22 24.06
CA TRP A 43 -6.57 16.32 24.32
C TRP A 43 -6.00 16.65 25.70
N GLN A 44 -5.81 15.64 26.54
CA GLN A 44 -5.33 15.85 27.91
C GLN A 44 -3.80 16.04 27.99
N ASN A 45 -3.07 15.69 26.92
CA ASN A 45 -1.65 15.96 26.83
C ASN A 45 -1.41 17.25 26.02
N ALA A 46 -1.12 18.33 26.73
CA ALA A 46 -0.86 19.64 26.10
C ALA A 46 0.33 19.60 25.13
N ASP A 47 1.35 18.79 25.44
CA ASP A 47 2.55 18.68 24.62
C ASP A 47 2.26 17.96 23.30
N GLY A 48 1.48 16.86 23.35
CA GLY A 48 1.06 16.14 22.14
C GLY A 48 0.17 16.98 21.22
N LYS A 49 -0.67 17.85 21.78
CA LYS A 49 -1.49 18.78 20.98
C LYS A 49 -0.63 19.82 20.27
N LEU A 50 0.32 20.43 20.95
CA LEU A 50 1.23 21.42 20.39
C LEU A 50 2.12 20.80 19.31
N GLN A 51 2.60 19.58 19.53
CA GLN A 51 3.36 18.80 18.56
C GLN A 51 2.53 18.54 17.29
N LEU A 52 1.29 18.07 17.44
CA LEU A 52 0.39 17.80 16.31
C LEU A 52 0.12 19.07 15.49
N GLU A 53 -0.24 20.18 16.17
CA GLU A 53 -0.50 21.48 15.55
C GLU A 53 0.74 22.01 14.81
N TYR A 54 1.93 21.83 15.38
CA TYR A 54 3.19 22.20 14.73
C TYR A 54 3.38 21.46 13.41
N TRP A 55 3.28 20.13 13.41
CA TRP A 55 3.52 19.32 12.22
C TRP A 55 2.43 19.52 11.16
N GLN A 56 1.17 19.67 11.54
CA GLN A 56 0.09 20.00 10.61
C GLN A 56 0.35 21.37 9.94
N ASN A 57 0.65 22.39 10.72
CA ASN A 57 0.98 23.70 10.16
C ASN A 57 2.21 23.67 9.26
N LEU A 58 3.24 22.89 9.63
CA LEU A 58 4.45 22.77 8.85
C LEU A 58 4.18 22.13 7.47
N VAL A 59 3.43 21.05 7.37
CA VAL A 59 3.14 20.38 6.09
C VAL A 59 2.20 21.20 5.20
N ASP A 60 1.39 22.09 5.78
CA ASP A 60 0.50 22.98 5.03
C ASP A 60 1.22 24.22 4.51
N THR A 61 2.19 24.74 5.25
CA THR A 61 2.94 25.97 4.91
C THR A 61 4.20 25.68 4.11
N ASN A 62 4.91 24.59 4.40
CA ASN A 62 6.04 24.09 3.61
C ASN A 62 5.61 22.92 2.73
N LYS A 63 5.26 23.21 1.47
CA LYS A 63 4.77 22.20 0.52
C LYS A 63 5.82 21.18 0.08
N SER A 64 7.06 21.29 0.53
CA SER A 64 8.13 20.37 0.15
C SER A 64 8.55 19.43 1.26
N ILE A 65 8.27 19.77 2.53
CA ILE A 65 8.66 18.92 3.65
C ILE A 65 7.96 17.55 3.59
N CYS A 66 8.76 16.50 3.68
CA CYS A 66 8.30 15.12 3.77
C CYS A 66 9.25 14.35 4.69
N ILE A 67 8.71 13.54 5.58
CA ILE A 67 9.52 12.82 6.57
C ILE A 67 10.29 11.64 5.97
N PHE A 68 9.76 11.01 4.92
CA PHE A 68 10.33 9.77 4.37
C PHE A 68 11.83 9.83 4.05
N PRO A 69 12.37 10.86 3.38
CA PRO A 69 13.82 10.91 3.13
C PRO A 69 14.68 10.96 4.38
N PHE A 70 14.11 11.20 5.55
CA PHE A 70 14.82 11.23 6.83
C PHE A 70 14.75 9.90 7.58
N ILE A 71 13.69 9.10 7.35
CA ILE A 71 13.39 7.91 8.17
C ILE A 71 13.33 6.62 7.37
N GLU A 72 13.03 6.69 6.04
CA GLU A 72 12.76 5.52 5.22
C GLU A 72 13.93 5.16 4.31
N LEU A 73 14.23 3.86 4.26
CA LEU A 73 15.05 3.27 3.21
C LEU A 73 14.20 2.33 2.38
N LEU A 74 13.75 2.82 1.23
CA LEU A 74 13.08 2.02 0.23
C LEU A 74 14.07 1.63 -0.87
N THR A 75 14.09 0.35 -1.20
CA THR A 75 14.98 -0.20 -2.23
C THR A 75 14.18 -0.78 -3.38
N GLN A 76 14.54 -0.37 -4.59
CA GLN A 76 13.94 -0.86 -5.82
C GLN A 76 14.95 -0.85 -6.96
N ASN A 77 15.07 -1.97 -7.65
CA ASN A 77 15.94 -2.10 -8.83
C ASN A 77 17.38 -1.59 -8.60
N GLY A 78 18.03 -2.10 -7.55
CA GLY A 78 19.41 -1.74 -7.20
C GLY A 78 19.62 -0.32 -6.70
N HIS A 79 18.56 0.47 -6.55
CA HIS A 79 18.60 1.85 -6.09
C HIS A 79 17.70 2.08 -4.89
N THR A 80 17.97 3.16 -4.17
CA THR A 80 17.03 3.72 -3.21
C THR A 80 16.16 4.77 -3.87
N THR A 81 14.94 4.96 -3.35
CA THR A 81 14.03 6.06 -3.71
C THR A 81 13.62 6.81 -2.45
N VAL A 82 13.08 8.02 -2.58
CA VAL A 82 12.63 8.80 -1.42
C VAL A 82 11.38 8.23 -0.75
N CYS A 83 10.55 7.51 -1.50
CA CYS A 83 9.35 6.81 -1.02
C CYS A 83 8.78 5.91 -2.13
N CYS A 84 7.77 5.11 -1.81
CA CYS A 84 7.09 4.22 -2.77
C CYS A 84 6.33 4.93 -3.91
N ARG A 85 6.10 6.24 -3.80
CA ARG A 85 5.44 7.07 -4.84
C ARG A 85 6.43 7.77 -5.78
N SER A 86 7.73 7.67 -5.49
CA SER A 86 8.79 8.23 -6.32
C SER A 86 9.42 7.13 -7.17
N PHE A 87 9.39 7.33 -8.48
CA PHE A 87 10.09 6.44 -9.42
C PHE A 87 11.51 6.93 -9.75
N LYS A 88 11.90 8.11 -9.25
CA LYS A 88 13.24 8.64 -9.47
C LYS A 88 14.24 8.03 -8.48
N PRO A 89 15.28 7.36 -8.97
CA PRO A 89 16.34 6.85 -8.10
C PRO A 89 17.07 7.99 -7.38
N VAL A 90 17.48 7.71 -6.14
CA VAL A 90 18.32 8.63 -5.34
C VAL A 90 19.78 8.19 -5.39
N GLN A 91 20.06 6.97 -4.92
CA GLN A 91 21.39 6.42 -4.84
C GLN A 91 21.39 4.93 -5.19
N ARG A 92 22.48 4.43 -5.77
CA ARG A 92 22.68 2.99 -5.90
C ARG A 92 22.93 2.39 -4.51
N ILE A 93 22.36 1.21 -4.26
CA ILE A 93 22.45 0.53 -2.95
C ILE A 93 23.92 0.18 -2.62
N ASP A 94 24.68 -0.29 -3.63
CA ASP A 94 26.10 -0.63 -3.47
C ASP A 94 27.03 0.57 -3.18
N LYS A 95 26.52 1.80 -3.33
CA LYS A 95 27.22 3.07 -3.05
C LYS A 95 26.71 3.78 -1.81
N LEU A 96 25.65 3.25 -1.19
CA LEU A 96 25.09 3.83 0.01
C LEU A 96 25.86 3.34 1.24
N GLU A 97 26.90 4.08 1.64
CA GLU A 97 27.71 3.74 2.80
C GLU A 97 27.01 4.11 4.11
N ASN A 98 26.36 5.26 4.15
CA ASN A 98 25.68 5.75 5.34
C ASN A 98 24.48 6.62 4.96
N PHE A 99 23.31 6.27 5.45
CA PHE A 99 22.04 6.93 5.11
C PHE A 99 22.00 8.42 5.48
N SER A 100 22.51 8.80 6.68
CA SER A 100 22.45 10.19 7.16
C SER A 100 23.45 11.10 6.45
N THR A 101 24.60 10.57 6.02
CA THR A 101 25.68 11.37 5.43
C THR A 101 25.74 11.30 3.92
N ASP A 102 24.93 10.45 3.26
CA ASP A 102 24.88 10.35 1.81
C ASP A 102 24.60 11.70 1.15
N LYS A 103 25.33 12.01 0.07
CA LYS A 103 25.30 13.34 -0.58
C LYS A 103 23.95 13.62 -1.23
N GLU A 104 23.36 12.61 -1.88
CA GLU A 104 22.10 12.78 -2.61
C GLU A 104 20.94 12.93 -1.62
N TYR A 105 20.90 12.11 -0.56
CA TYR A 105 19.91 12.27 0.52
C TYR A 105 20.07 13.64 1.22
N LYS A 106 21.29 14.08 1.52
CA LYS A 106 21.54 15.42 2.12
C LYS A 106 21.01 16.54 1.23
N LYS A 107 21.22 16.45 -0.09
CA LYS A 107 20.72 17.45 -1.04
C LYS A 107 19.19 17.53 -1.01
N ILE A 108 18.52 16.36 -1.06
CA ILE A 108 17.06 16.27 -1.01
C ILE A 108 16.53 16.82 0.32
N ARG A 109 17.08 16.38 1.46
CA ARG A 109 16.67 16.84 2.80
C ARG A 109 16.83 18.33 2.95
N LYS A 110 17.96 18.89 2.50
CA LYS A 110 18.22 20.34 2.52
C LYS A 110 17.18 21.11 1.70
N ALA A 111 16.88 20.66 0.49
CA ALA A 111 15.87 21.29 -0.36
C ALA A 111 14.47 21.24 0.29
N MET A 112 14.10 20.11 0.90
CA MET A 112 12.82 19.98 1.64
C MET A 112 12.72 20.94 2.81
N LEU A 113 13.77 21.05 3.62
CA LEU A 113 13.82 21.98 4.74
C LEU A 113 13.76 23.44 4.30
N ALA A 114 14.34 23.74 3.14
CA ALA A 114 14.31 25.09 2.54
C ALA A 114 12.98 25.40 1.83
N GLY A 115 12.05 24.46 1.72
CA GLY A 115 10.80 24.64 0.97
C GLY A 115 10.97 24.63 -0.55
N GLU A 116 12.10 24.14 -1.06
CA GLU A 116 12.38 24.07 -2.50
C GLU A 116 11.59 22.89 -3.12
N SER A 117 10.97 23.13 -4.27
CA SER A 117 10.19 22.09 -4.96
C SER A 117 11.06 20.94 -5.46
N LEU A 118 10.62 19.72 -5.17
CA LEU A 118 11.24 18.47 -5.61
C LEU A 118 10.28 17.69 -6.54
N SER A 119 9.71 18.37 -7.54
CA SER A 119 8.70 17.79 -8.43
C SER A 119 9.14 16.48 -9.08
N GLU A 120 10.43 16.32 -9.37
CA GLU A 120 10.98 15.07 -9.95
C GLU A 120 10.84 13.85 -9.02
N HIS A 121 10.71 14.04 -7.70
CA HIS A 121 10.50 13.00 -6.71
C HIS A 121 9.06 12.98 -6.16
N CYS A 122 8.45 14.17 -6.02
CA CYS A 122 7.25 14.37 -5.22
C CYS A 122 5.99 14.74 -6.02
N GLN A 123 6.07 14.67 -7.36
CA GLN A 123 4.99 15.10 -8.26
C GLN A 123 3.64 14.47 -7.93
N ALA A 124 3.61 13.19 -7.54
CA ALA A 124 2.38 12.50 -7.21
C ALA A 124 1.63 13.14 -6.02
N CYS A 125 2.36 13.57 -4.98
CA CYS A 125 1.78 14.27 -3.85
C CYS A 125 1.35 15.68 -4.23
N TYR A 126 2.20 16.42 -4.94
CA TYR A 126 1.89 17.80 -5.36
C TYR A 126 0.63 17.88 -6.24
N GLN A 127 0.44 16.91 -7.15
CA GLN A 127 -0.77 16.85 -7.99
C GLN A 127 -2.07 16.60 -7.21
N LEU A 128 -2.01 15.90 -6.07
CA LEU A 128 -3.14 15.73 -5.18
C LEU A 128 -3.42 17.02 -4.43
N GLU A 129 -2.39 17.65 -3.88
CA GLU A 129 -2.49 18.90 -3.12
C GLU A 129 -2.99 20.08 -3.98
N ASP A 130 -2.59 20.14 -5.27
CA ASP A 130 -3.13 21.13 -6.23
C ASP A 130 -4.64 20.97 -6.48
N LYS A 131 -5.20 19.79 -6.18
CA LYS A 131 -6.63 19.50 -6.23
C LYS A 131 -7.31 19.60 -4.87
N ASN A 132 -6.64 20.14 -3.85
CA ASN A 132 -7.07 20.17 -2.46
C ASN A 132 -7.38 18.78 -1.87
N VAL A 133 -6.66 17.76 -2.33
CA VAL A 133 -6.70 16.40 -1.77
C VAL A 133 -5.47 16.21 -0.90
N ILE A 134 -5.68 15.74 0.32
CA ILE A 134 -4.60 15.43 1.25
C ILE A 134 -3.69 14.37 0.64
N SER A 135 -2.39 14.63 0.64
CA SER A 135 -1.39 13.73 0.07
C SER A 135 -0.73 12.86 1.13
N ALA A 136 -0.11 11.75 0.71
CA ALA A 136 0.71 10.93 1.60
C ALA A 136 1.86 11.72 2.24
N ARG A 137 2.40 12.73 1.58
CA ARG A 137 3.40 13.62 2.16
C ARG A 137 2.88 14.31 3.44
N GLN A 138 1.67 14.83 3.37
CA GLN A 138 1.06 15.52 4.52
C GLN A 138 0.70 14.54 5.63
N GLU A 139 0.00 13.46 5.29
CA GLU A 139 -0.46 12.46 6.27
C GLU A 139 0.72 11.78 6.96
N GLU A 140 1.60 11.15 6.20
CA GLU A 140 2.70 10.36 6.74
C GLU A 140 3.73 11.20 7.51
N THR A 141 3.93 12.47 7.10
CA THR A 141 4.84 13.36 7.85
C THR A 141 4.31 13.62 9.24
N VAL A 142 3.04 13.92 9.38
CA VAL A 142 2.41 14.15 10.69
C VAL A 142 2.41 12.86 11.52
N GLU A 143 1.99 11.74 10.93
CA GLU A 143 1.91 10.46 11.62
C GLU A 143 3.27 10.01 12.15
N TRP A 144 4.28 9.99 11.30
CA TRP A 144 5.62 9.55 11.70
C TRP A 144 6.29 10.51 12.69
N ALA A 145 6.06 11.82 12.56
CA ALA A 145 6.55 12.78 13.53
C ALA A 145 5.97 12.52 14.93
N MET A 146 4.66 12.25 15.00
CA MET A 146 3.99 11.88 16.26
C MET A 146 4.51 10.54 16.78
N ARG A 147 4.63 9.53 15.92
CA ARG A 147 5.10 8.19 16.25
C ARG A 147 6.53 8.17 16.80
N LEU A 148 7.41 8.98 16.23
CA LEU A 148 8.81 9.12 16.68
C LEU A 148 8.99 10.19 17.78
N ASN A 149 7.89 10.78 18.24
CA ASN A 149 7.88 11.85 19.25
C ASN A 149 8.80 13.04 18.89
N LEU A 150 8.83 13.43 17.59
CA LEU A 150 9.62 14.57 17.13
C LEU A 150 8.89 15.86 17.45
N GLN A 151 9.51 16.75 18.22
CA GLN A 151 8.89 17.99 18.67
C GLN A 151 8.91 19.05 17.55
N THR A 152 9.99 19.10 16.79
CA THR A 152 10.19 20.07 15.71
C THR A 152 10.90 19.43 14.52
N VAL A 153 10.96 20.15 13.41
CA VAL A 153 11.66 19.73 12.19
C VAL A 153 13.17 19.53 12.42
N ASP A 154 13.75 20.22 13.39
CA ASP A 154 15.17 20.08 13.71
C ASP A 154 15.51 18.69 14.26
N ASP A 155 14.56 18.02 14.90
CA ASP A 155 14.73 16.66 15.43
C ASP A 155 15.01 15.63 14.32
N LEU A 156 14.59 15.91 13.09
CA LEU A 156 14.88 15.07 11.92
C LEU A 156 16.39 14.92 11.68
N ASN A 157 17.20 15.90 12.07
CA ASN A 157 18.66 15.86 11.93
C ASN A 157 19.33 14.86 12.90
N ASN A 158 18.61 14.43 13.94
CA ASN A 158 19.09 13.45 14.91
C ASN A 158 18.88 12.00 14.44
N ILE A 159 18.13 11.80 13.36
CA ILE A 159 17.90 10.46 12.77
C ILE A 159 19.08 10.11 11.87
N ILE A 160 19.96 9.26 12.37
CA ILE A 160 21.20 8.86 11.68
C ILE A 160 21.05 7.59 10.84
N GLU A 161 20.08 6.74 11.16
CA GLU A 161 19.79 5.47 10.49
C GLU A 161 18.31 5.40 10.14
N PRO A 162 17.92 4.68 9.07
CA PRO A 162 16.52 4.45 8.78
C PRO A 162 15.83 3.70 9.93
N VAL A 163 14.61 4.07 10.21
CA VAL A 163 13.73 3.36 11.16
C VAL A 163 12.58 2.67 10.45
N TYR A 164 12.32 3.05 9.20
CA TYR A 164 11.38 2.40 8.30
C TYR A 164 12.13 1.82 7.09
N TYR A 165 11.92 0.54 6.85
CA TYR A 165 12.48 -0.17 5.69
C TYR A 165 11.36 -0.72 4.83
N GLU A 166 11.41 -0.42 3.52
CA GLU A 166 10.61 -1.11 2.51
C GLU A 166 11.55 -1.94 1.63
N VAL A 167 11.46 -3.27 1.74
CA VAL A 167 12.36 -4.20 1.09
C VAL A 167 11.65 -5.03 0.05
N ARG A 168 12.24 -5.10 -1.13
CA ARG A 168 11.80 -5.93 -2.26
C ARG A 168 12.94 -6.86 -2.68
N PRO A 169 13.11 -8.01 -2.01
CA PRO A 169 14.34 -8.81 -2.09
C PRO A 169 14.55 -9.47 -3.46
N SER A 170 13.47 -9.80 -4.18
CA SER A 170 13.54 -10.33 -5.53
C SER A 170 12.20 -10.23 -6.27
N ASN A 171 12.18 -10.56 -7.57
CA ASN A 171 10.95 -10.74 -8.34
C ASN A 171 10.43 -12.19 -8.29
N THR A 172 11.00 -13.05 -7.46
CA THR A 172 10.52 -14.43 -7.31
C THR A 172 9.04 -14.43 -6.95
N CYS A 173 8.19 -14.93 -7.86
CA CYS A 173 6.74 -14.95 -7.69
C CYS A 173 6.17 -16.24 -8.28
N ASN A 174 5.15 -16.76 -7.63
CA ASN A 174 4.39 -17.94 -8.07
C ASN A 174 3.17 -17.58 -8.93
N LEU A 175 2.89 -16.29 -9.16
CA LEU A 175 1.80 -15.80 -9.99
C LEU A 175 2.29 -15.03 -11.22
N MET A 176 1.37 -14.88 -12.19
CA MET A 176 1.57 -14.13 -13.44
C MET A 176 0.41 -13.15 -13.62
N CYS A 177 0.24 -12.22 -12.66
CA CYS A 177 -0.86 -11.24 -12.69
C CYS A 177 -0.79 -10.40 -13.98
N ARG A 178 -1.95 -10.14 -14.62
CA ARG A 178 -2.00 -9.44 -15.92
C ARG A 178 -1.52 -8.00 -15.84
N MET A 179 -1.70 -7.35 -14.69
CA MET A 179 -1.23 -5.98 -14.43
C MET A 179 0.21 -5.92 -13.92
N CYS A 180 0.90 -7.06 -13.75
CA CYS A 180 2.25 -7.10 -13.20
C CYS A 180 3.32 -6.88 -14.26
N SER A 181 4.53 -6.56 -13.81
CA SER A 181 5.70 -6.35 -14.66
C SER A 181 6.82 -7.34 -14.36
N PRO A 182 7.83 -7.45 -15.24
CA PRO A 182 9.04 -8.25 -15.01
C PRO A 182 9.76 -7.91 -13.71
N MET A 183 9.73 -6.65 -13.29
CA MET A 183 10.33 -6.17 -12.05
C MET A 183 9.76 -6.88 -10.81
N PHE A 184 8.50 -7.31 -10.85
CA PHE A 184 7.80 -7.89 -9.70
C PHE A 184 7.35 -9.35 -9.92
N SER A 185 7.69 -9.97 -11.06
CA SER A 185 7.39 -11.38 -11.29
C SER A 185 8.40 -12.03 -12.24
N SER A 186 9.18 -12.96 -11.71
CA SER A 186 10.10 -13.78 -12.49
C SER A 186 9.40 -14.61 -13.57
N LEU A 187 8.13 -14.97 -13.34
CA LEU A 187 7.34 -15.70 -14.35
C LEU A 187 6.89 -14.78 -15.48
N ILE A 188 6.53 -13.52 -15.19
CA ILE A 188 6.24 -12.50 -16.21
C ILE A 188 7.52 -12.16 -16.98
N GLU A 189 8.65 -11.99 -16.30
CA GLU A 189 9.94 -11.77 -16.94
C GLU A 189 10.22 -12.86 -17.97
N LYS A 190 10.10 -14.13 -17.55
CA LYS A 190 10.28 -15.28 -18.44
C LYS A 190 9.32 -15.27 -19.63
N GLU A 191 8.03 -15.00 -19.40
CA GLU A 191 7.01 -14.91 -20.45
C GLU A 191 7.35 -13.79 -21.44
N GLN A 192 7.71 -12.59 -20.97
CA GLN A 192 8.03 -11.46 -21.83
C GLN A 192 9.33 -11.69 -22.65
N LYS A 193 10.34 -12.36 -22.07
CA LYS A 193 11.51 -12.81 -22.83
C LYS A 193 11.14 -13.78 -23.94
N GLN A 194 10.27 -14.75 -23.65
CA GLN A 194 9.78 -15.70 -24.65
C GLN A 194 8.97 -15.04 -25.76
N LEU A 195 8.23 -13.99 -25.46
CA LEU A 195 7.46 -13.20 -26.42
C LEU A 195 8.30 -12.12 -27.14
N GLY A 196 9.59 -12.00 -26.82
CA GLY A 196 10.48 -11.00 -27.40
C GLY A 196 10.14 -9.56 -27.02
N LYS A 197 9.38 -9.37 -25.93
CA LYS A 197 8.98 -8.02 -25.43
C LYS A 197 10.08 -7.34 -24.64
N ILE A 198 10.96 -8.11 -24.04
CA ILE A 198 12.17 -7.63 -23.36
C ILE A 198 13.37 -8.47 -23.84
N PRO A 199 14.59 -7.89 -23.81
CA PRO A 199 15.81 -8.59 -24.18
C PRO A 199 16.05 -9.86 -23.32
N GLN A 200 16.72 -10.85 -23.86
CA GLN A 200 17.06 -12.09 -23.12
C GLN A 200 18.01 -11.80 -21.95
N GLU A 201 18.90 -10.83 -22.13
CA GLU A 201 19.87 -10.35 -21.13
C GLU A 201 19.24 -9.42 -20.08
N TYR A 202 17.94 -9.08 -20.18
CA TYR A 202 17.25 -8.27 -19.18
C TYR A 202 17.40 -8.91 -17.80
N THR A 203 17.85 -8.12 -16.85
CA THR A 203 17.97 -8.48 -15.43
C THR A 203 17.61 -7.29 -14.56
N GLU A 204 16.98 -7.55 -13.43
CA GLU A 204 16.72 -6.57 -12.39
C GLU A 204 17.70 -6.77 -11.24
N GLU A 205 18.14 -5.70 -10.63
CA GLU A 205 18.96 -5.75 -9.43
C GLU A 205 18.05 -5.67 -8.19
N TYR A 206 18.23 -6.59 -7.27
CA TYR A 206 17.45 -6.62 -6.03
C TYR A 206 18.36 -6.43 -4.82
N SER A 207 17.83 -5.80 -3.78
CA SER A 207 18.46 -5.74 -2.48
C SER A 207 17.89 -6.81 -1.58
N ASN A 208 18.77 -7.59 -0.99
CA ASN A 208 18.37 -8.52 0.05
C ASN A 208 18.16 -7.81 1.40
N PHE A 209 17.89 -8.58 2.45
CA PHE A 209 17.69 -8.06 3.80
C PHE A 209 18.97 -7.57 4.51
N ASP A 210 20.14 -7.63 3.88
CA ASP A 210 21.41 -7.23 4.51
C ASP A 210 21.51 -5.73 4.75
N ILE A 211 20.71 -4.94 4.01
CA ILE A 211 20.60 -3.49 4.21
C ILE A 211 19.83 -3.11 5.48
N VAL A 212 19.10 -4.05 6.08
CA VAL A 212 18.21 -3.80 7.20
C VAL A 212 19.00 -3.88 8.50
N LYS A 213 19.11 -2.76 9.21
CA LYS A 213 19.69 -2.70 10.55
C LYS A 213 18.61 -3.06 11.58
N ILE A 214 18.58 -4.33 11.96
CA ILE A 214 17.51 -4.92 12.77
C ILE A 214 17.30 -4.18 14.09
N GLU A 215 18.36 -3.63 14.67
CA GLU A 215 18.35 -2.96 15.97
C GLU A 215 17.53 -1.67 15.99
N ASN A 216 17.35 -1.04 14.82
CA ASN A 216 16.73 0.28 14.69
C ASN A 216 15.35 0.24 14.02
N ILE A 217 14.82 -0.94 13.72
CA ILE A 217 13.55 -1.04 13.00
C ILE A 217 12.38 -0.60 13.88
N VAL A 218 11.62 0.38 13.41
CA VAL A 218 10.28 0.72 13.91
C VAL A 218 9.21 0.09 13.00
N LYS A 219 9.46 0.09 11.67
CA LYS A 219 8.59 -0.54 10.67
C LYS A 219 9.41 -1.22 9.58
N LEU A 220 9.00 -2.43 9.23
CA LEU A 220 9.49 -3.15 8.07
C LEU A 220 8.31 -3.53 7.16
N TYR A 221 8.34 -3.08 5.93
CA TYR A 221 7.41 -3.50 4.88
C TYR A 221 8.14 -4.40 3.87
N VAL A 222 7.64 -5.59 3.66
CA VAL A 222 8.21 -6.54 2.71
C VAL A 222 7.23 -6.80 1.58
N ALA A 223 7.68 -6.53 0.37
CA ALA A 223 6.94 -6.74 -0.88
C ALA A 223 7.86 -7.32 -1.96
N GLY A 224 7.59 -7.05 -3.21
CA GLY A 224 8.38 -7.50 -4.36
C GLY A 224 7.63 -8.52 -5.19
N GLY A 225 8.20 -9.69 -5.45
CA GLY A 225 7.49 -10.82 -6.05
C GLY A 225 6.45 -11.40 -5.09
N GLU A 226 6.79 -12.51 -4.47
CA GLU A 226 5.99 -13.11 -3.39
C GLU A 226 6.90 -13.46 -2.21
N PRO A 227 6.89 -12.68 -1.11
CA PRO A 227 7.79 -12.91 0.02
C PRO A 227 7.71 -14.34 0.58
N THR A 228 6.52 -14.92 0.67
CA THR A 228 6.34 -16.28 1.21
C THR A 228 6.87 -17.39 0.28
N ALA A 229 7.32 -17.04 -0.92
CA ALA A 229 8.01 -17.96 -1.83
C ALA A 229 9.55 -17.81 -1.81
N MET A 230 10.08 -16.80 -1.09
CA MET A 230 11.51 -16.46 -1.08
C MET A 230 12.25 -17.06 0.11
N PRO A 231 13.31 -17.85 -0.07
CA PRO A 231 14.13 -18.37 1.02
C PRO A 231 14.73 -17.26 1.90
N GLU A 232 15.13 -16.15 1.29
CA GLU A 232 15.74 -14.99 1.96
C GLU A 232 14.80 -14.38 3.00
N PHE A 233 13.51 -14.35 2.72
CA PHE A 233 12.48 -13.89 3.65
C PHE A 233 12.44 -14.76 4.91
N TYR A 234 12.44 -16.08 4.77
CA TYR A 234 12.47 -17.00 5.93
C TYR A 234 13.77 -16.91 6.71
N ASN A 235 14.91 -16.73 6.04
CA ASN A 235 16.20 -16.57 6.70
C ASN A 235 16.23 -15.29 7.54
N PHE A 236 15.68 -14.20 7.01
CA PHE A 236 15.56 -12.94 7.74
C PHE A 236 14.66 -13.08 8.99
N ILE A 237 13.46 -13.67 8.87
CA ILE A 237 12.57 -13.89 10.01
C ILE A 237 13.24 -14.74 11.08
N LYS A 238 13.91 -15.85 10.70
CA LYS A 238 14.66 -16.70 11.63
C LYS A 238 15.74 -15.91 12.35
N LYS A 239 16.46 -15.03 11.66
CA LYS A 239 17.46 -14.15 12.25
C LYS A 239 16.85 -13.21 13.29
N CYS A 240 15.73 -12.54 12.96
CA CYS A 240 15.01 -11.68 13.91
C CYS A 240 14.59 -12.45 15.17
N VAL A 241 13.98 -13.63 14.99
CA VAL A 241 13.56 -14.48 16.12
C VAL A 241 14.75 -14.91 16.98
N SER A 242 15.85 -15.35 16.35
CA SER A 242 17.06 -15.80 17.09
C SER A 242 17.71 -14.68 17.90
N LEU A 243 17.66 -13.45 17.40
CA LEU A 243 18.20 -12.26 18.06
C LEU A 243 17.18 -11.59 19.00
N LYS A 244 15.94 -12.09 19.06
CA LYS A 244 14.83 -11.52 19.85
C LYS A 244 14.42 -10.09 19.45
N TYR A 245 14.70 -9.70 18.21
CA TYR A 245 14.20 -8.45 17.61
C TYR A 245 12.88 -8.72 16.87
N THR A 246 11.79 -8.74 17.60
CA THR A 246 10.43 -9.09 17.08
C THR A 246 9.36 -8.08 17.50
N ASP A 247 9.75 -6.94 18.08
CA ASP A 247 8.85 -5.92 18.59
C ASP A 247 8.88 -4.65 17.73
N PHE A 248 8.59 -4.82 16.43
CA PHE A 248 8.44 -3.74 15.48
C PHE A 248 7.20 -3.99 14.61
N GLU A 249 6.69 -2.98 13.93
CA GLU A 249 5.62 -3.15 12.96
C GLU A 249 6.15 -3.89 11.74
N PHE A 250 5.70 -5.12 11.56
CA PHE A 250 6.11 -5.96 10.46
C PHE A 250 4.96 -6.17 9.48
N VAL A 251 5.07 -5.64 8.28
CA VAL A 251 4.06 -5.73 7.23
C VAL A 251 4.56 -6.60 6.10
N VAL A 252 3.80 -7.61 5.73
CA VAL A 252 4.10 -8.52 4.62
C VAL A 252 3.00 -8.44 3.57
N ASN A 253 3.34 -7.93 2.39
CA ASN A 253 2.43 -7.94 1.25
C ASN A 253 2.54 -9.29 0.52
N THR A 254 1.45 -10.05 0.47
CA THR A 254 1.45 -11.42 -0.06
C THR A 254 0.23 -11.68 -0.95
N ASN A 255 0.39 -12.57 -1.92
CA ASN A 255 -0.73 -13.11 -2.69
C ASN A 255 -1.48 -14.24 -1.97
N ALA A 256 -1.03 -14.62 -0.79
CA ALA A 256 -1.58 -15.66 0.09
C ALA A 256 -1.78 -17.04 -0.57
N MET A 257 -1.10 -17.34 -1.68
CA MET A 257 -1.15 -18.68 -2.29
C MET A 257 -0.35 -19.72 -1.51
N LYS A 258 0.57 -19.27 -0.65
CA LYS A 258 1.44 -20.14 0.13
C LYS A 258 1.54 -19.65 1.56
N VAL A 259 0.81 -20.31 2.47
CA VAL A 259 0.94 -20.12 3.92
C VAL A 259 1.37 -21.45 4.52
N SER A 260 2.66 -21.55 4.86
CA SER A 260 3.25 -22.77 5.42
C SER A 260 3.16 -22.78 6.95
N THR A 261 3.21 -23.97 7.56
CA THR A 261 3.31 -24.13 9.02
C THR A 261 4.50 -23.36 9.57
N LEU A 262 5.66 -23.41 8.86
CA LEU A 262 6.85 -22.65 9.24
C LEU A 262 6.60 -21.13 9.28
N LEU A 263 5.82 -20.58 8.33
CA LEU A 263 5.46 -19.16 8.33
C LEU A 263 4.64 -18.81 9.57
N LEU A 264 3.66 -19.64 9.92
CA LEU A 264 2.81 -19.43 11.09
C LEU A 264 3.62 -19.52 12.40
N GLU A 265 4.48 -20.54 12.52
CA GLU A 265 5.35 -20.74 13.70
C GLU A 265 6.33 -19.56 13.89
N LEU A 266 7.01 -19.13 12.84
CA LEU A 266 7.91 -18.00 12.90
C LEU A 266 7.16 -16.69 13.15
N GLY A 267 6.03 -16.50 12.48
CA GLY A 267 5.20 -15.30 12.58
C GLY A 267 4.67 -15.07 14.00
N SER A 268 4.31 -16.15 14.72
CA SER A 268 3.79 -16.05 16.09
C SER A 268 4.77 -15.42 17.12
N ASN A 269 6.04 -15.28 16.75
CA ASN A 269 7.02 -14.60 17.59
C ASN A 269 6.94 -13.06 17.49
N PHE A 270 6.28 -12.52 16.46
CA PHE A 270 6.17 -11.08 16.26
C PHE A 270 4.87 -10.55 16.84
N LYS A 271 4.92 -9.52 17.66
CA LYS A 271 3.73 -8.92 18.29
C LYS A 271 2.87 -8.15 17.29
N ASN A 272 3.51 -7.49 16.32
CA ASN A 272 2.88 -6.54 15.40
C ASN A 272 3.03 -6.98 13.94
N LEU A 273 2.94 -8.30 13.68
CA LEU A 273 2.95 -8.82 12.31
C LEU A 273 1.56 -8.73 11.70
N GLN A 274 1.50 -8.13 10.53
CA GLN A 274 0.30 -8.01 9.73
C GLN A 274 0.55 -8.42 8.28
N TYR A 275 -0.46 -9.01 7.65
CA TYR A 275 -0.42 -9.42 6.26
C TYR A 275 -1.37 -8.56 5.44
N ILE A 276 -0.85 -7.98 4.35
CA ILE A 276 -1.66 -7.34 3.33
C ILE A 276 -1.86 -8.35 2.20
N ILE A 277 -3.07 -8.86 2.09
CA ILE A 277 -3.42 -9.90 1.13
C ILE A 277 -3.87 -9.26 -0.17
N SER A 278 -3.18 -9.56 -1.25
CA SER A 278 -3.51 -9.04 -2.58
C SER A 278 -4.64 -9.83 -3.22
N ILE A 279 -5.79 -9.18 -3.45
CA ILE A 279 -6.98 -9.76 -4.06
C ILE A 279 -7.71 -8.69 -4.87
N ASP A 280 -7.94 -8.90 -6.16
CA ASP A 280 -8.40 -7.82 -7.04
C ASP A 280 -9.83 -8.00 -7.54
N GLY A 281 -10.37 -9.20 -7.54
CA GLY A 281 -11.70 -9.51 -8.06
C GLY A 281 -12.38 -10.65 -7.32
N TYR A 282 -13.62 -10.94 -7.67
CA TYR A 282 -14.40 -12.00 -7.06
C TYR A 282 -14.23 -13.31 -7.82
N LYS A 283 -13.81 -14.38 -7.11
CA LYS A 283 -13.68 -15.75 -7.65
C LYS A 283 -12.88 -15.81 -8.97
N LYS A 284 -13.55 -16.24 -10.06
CA LYS A 284 -12.92 -16.42 -11.36
C LYS A 284 -12.30 -15.14 -11.94
N HIS A 285 -12.86 -13.96 -11.63
CA HIS A 285 -12.29 -12.67 -12.06
C HIS A 285 -10.93 -12.43 -11.39
N ASN A 286 -10.82 -12.76 -10.11
CA ASN A 286 -9.52 -12.75 -9.42
C ASN A 286 -8.53 -13.69 -10.09
N ASP A 287 -8.93 -14.95 -10.33
CA ASP A 287 -8.05 -15.98 -10.86
C ASP A 287 -7.61 -15.69 -12.30
N TYR A 288 -8.44 -14.97 -13.06
CA TYR A 288 -8.08 -14.48 -14.38
C TYR A 288 -7.10 -13.29 -14.32
N ALA A 289 -7.40 -12.27 -13.52
CA ALA A 289 -6.55 -11.10 -13.37
C ALA A 289 -5.19 -11.46 -12.73
N ARG A 290 -5.22 -12.28 -11.70
CA ARG A 290 -4.05 -12.80 -10.99
C ARG A 290 -3.71 -14.23 -11.47
N TRP A 291 -3.36 -14.36 -12.73
CA TRP A 291 -3.15 -15.65 -13.38
C TRP A 291 -2.28 -16.60 -12.55
N ARG A 292 -2.69 -17.84 -12.43
CA ARG A 292 -2.22 -18.93 -11.56
C ARG A 292 -2.69 -18.81 -10.10
N SER A 293 -3.46 -17.80 -9.71
CA SER A 293 -4.09 -17.82 -8.40
C SER A 293 -5.24 -18.83 -8.35
N LYS A 294 -5.63 -19.17 -7.14
CA LYS A 294 -6.82 -19.96 -6.83
C LYS A 294 -7.56 -19.27 -5.71
N TRP A 295 -8.69 -18.68 -6.02
CA TRP A 295 -9.54 -17.97 -5.06
C TRP A 295 -9.72 -18.74 -3.75
N ALA A 296 -10.12 -20.02 -3.83
CA ALA A 296 -10.37 -20.85 -2.64
C ALA A 296 -9.12 -20.94 -1.73
N THR A 297 -7.94 -21.09 -2.32
CA THR A 297 -6.67 -21.15 -1.58
C THR A 297 -6.34 -19.83 -0.91
N ILE A 298 -6.57 -18.68 -1.59
CA ILE A 298 -6.34 -17.36 -0.99
C ILE A 298 -7.23 -17.19 0.24
N ILE A 299 -8.53 -17.49 0.13
CA ILE A 299 -9.47 -17.33 1.23
C ILE A 299 -9.16 -18.30 2.39
N GLU A 300 -8.86 -19.57 2.10
CA GLU A 300 -8.44 -20.53 3.13
C GLU A 300 -7.19 -20.07 3.87
N ASN A 301 -6.19 -19.58 3.15
CA ASN A 301 -4.96 -19.11 3.74
C ASN A 301 -5.15 -17.77 4.50
N SER A 302 -6.07 -16.91 4.08
CA SER A 302 -6.46 -15.71 4.85
C SER A 302 -7.02 -16.10 6.22
N TYR A 303 -7.93 -17.09 6.27
CA TYR A 303 -8.41 -17.61 7.54
C TYR A 303 -7.32 -18.26 8.40
N LYS A 304 -6.35 -18.97 7.79
CA LYS A 304 -5.23 -19.54 8.54
C LYS A 304 -4.40 -18.46 9.22
N LEU A 305 -4.12 -17.35 8.53
CA LEU A 305 -3.38 -16.22 9.10
C LEU A 305 -4.17 -15.55 10.23
N GLU A 306 -5.45 -15.26 10.01
CA GLU A 306 -6.33 -14.64 11.01
C GLU A 306 -6.48 -15.53 12.25
N ASN A 307 -6.76 -16.83 12.07
CA ASN A 307 -6.89 -17.79 13.16
C ASN A 307 -5.59 -18.01 13.94
N ASN A 308 -4.43 -17.70 13.34
CA ASN A 308 -3.13 -17.71 14.03
C ASN A 308 -2.87 -16.42 14.80
N GLY A 309 -3.84 -15.51 14.86
CA GLY A 309 -3.78 -14.27 15.64
C GLY A 309 -3.13 -13.10 14.90
N HIS A 310 -2.84 -13.22 13.60
CA HIS A 310 -2.27 -12.14 12.82
C HIS A 310 -3.34 -11.18 12.31
N LYS A 311 -3.02 -9.89 12.27
CA LYS A 311 -3.84 -8.92 11.56
C LYS A 311 -3.75 -9.18 10.05
N ILE A 312 -4.89 -9.16 9.38
CA ILE A 312 -4.95 -9.23 7.93
C ILE A 312 -5.69 -8.01 7.38
N HIS A 313 -5.22 -7.53 6.25
CA HIS A 313 -5.85 -6.48 5.45
C HIS A 313 -5.87 -6.93 4.00
N PHE A 314 -6.71 -6.33 3.18
CA PHE A 314 -6.76 -6.64 1.76
C PHE A 314 -6.31 -5.44 0.93
N ASN A 315 -5.47 -5.70 -0.08
CA ASN A 315 -5.11 -4.73 -1.10
C ASN A 315 -5.74 -5.13 -2.42
N THR A 316 -6.49 -4.22 -3.02
CA THR A 316 -7.20 -4.46 -4.27
C THR A 316 -6.72 -3.50 -5.36
N THR A 317 -6.39 -4.04 -6.53
CA THR A 317 -6.03 -3.26 -7.71
C THR A 317 -7.18 -3.31 -8.71
N LEU A 318 -8.00 -2.26 -8.70
CA LEU A 318 -9.18 -2.18 -9.56
C LEU A 318 -8.77 -1.91 -11.01
N SER A 319 -9.27 -2.75 -11.89
CA SER A 319 -8.97 -2.73 -13.33
C SER A 319 -10.19 -3.11 -14.16
N LEU A 320 -10.08 -3.03 -15.47
CA LEU A 320 -11.15 -3.47 -16.35
C LEU A 320 -11.43 -4.99 -16.25
N TRP A 321 -10.47 -5.79 -15.74
CA TRP A 321 -10.69 -7.22 -15.50
C TRP A 321 -11.56 -7.51 -14.27
N THR A 322 -11.64 -6.59 -13.30
CA THR A 322 -12.20 -6.88 -11.98
C THR A 322 -13.37 -6.01 -11.57
N VAL A 323 -13.56 -4.86 -12.24
CA VAL A 323 -14.54 -3.85 -11.85
C VAL A 323 -15.99 -4.35 -11.87
N PHE A 324 -16.35 -5.22 -12.82
CA PHE A 324 -17.74 -5.67 -12.98
C PHE A 324 -18.26 -6.54 -11.83
N ASP A 325 -17.38 -7.26 -11.15
CA ASP A 325 -17.70 -8.08 -9.98
C ASP A 325 -17.08 -7.54 -8.68
N TYR A 326 -16.55 -6.31 -8.71
CA TYR A 326 -15.86 -5.71 -7.55
C TYR A 326 -16.80 -5.57 -6.34
N HIS A 327 -18.06 -5.18 -6.55
CA HIS A 327 -19.07 -5.13 -5.49
C HIS A 327 -19.25 -6.49 -4.80
N LYS A 328 -19.22 -7.60 -5.54
CA LYS A 328 -19.32 -8.96 -4.96
C LYS A 328 -18.10 -9.30 -4.09
N LEU A 329 -16.91 -8.86 -4.51
CA LEU A 329 -15.70 -8.98 -3.70
C LEU A 329 -15.87 -8.25 -2.37
N ILE A 330 -16.26 -6.98 -2.41
CA ILE A 330 -16.35 -6.15 -1.21
C ILE A 330 -17.42 -6.68 -0.25
N HIS A 331 -18.63 -7.02 -0.74
CA HIS A 331 -19.66 -7.65 0.08
C HIS A 331 -19.21 -9.00 0.67
N PHE A 332 -18.43 -9.77 -0.07
CA PHE A 332 -17.88 -11.02 0.44
C PHE A 332 -16.88 -10.77 1.58
N LEU A 333 -15.96 -9.82 1.41
CA LEU A 333 -14.96 -9.47 2.42
C LEU A 333 -15.62 -8.85 3.67
N ASP A 334 -16.60 -7.97 3.50
CA ASP A 334 -17.39 -7.39 4.60
C ASP A 334 -18.08 -8.46 5.46
N ASN A 335 -18.61 -9.48 4.81
CA ASN A 335 -19.28 -10.58 5.50
C ASN A 335 -18.31 -11.56 6.18
N LYS A 336 -17.14 -11.83 5.56
CA LYS A 336 -16.21 -12.87 5.98
C LYS A 336 -15.06 -12.39 6.85
N PHE A 337 -14.67 -11.13 6.67
CA PHE A 337 -13.56 -10.48 7.38
C PHE A 337 -13.97 -9.07 7.84
N PRO A 338 -14.98 -8.94 8.72
CA PRO A 338 -15.61 -7.65 9.05
C PRO A 338 -14.67 -6.65 9.73
N ASN A 339 -13.55 -7.12 10.28
CA ASN A 339 -12.56 -6.29 10.98
C ASN A 339 -11.33 -5.95 10.12
N CYS A 340 -11.30 -6.35 8.85
CA CYS A 340 -10.19 -6.03 7.97
C CYS A 340 -10.37 -4.65 7.34
N LEU A 341 -9.22 -4.01 7.01
CA LEU A 341 -9.21 -2.85 6.14
C LEU A 341 -8.99 -3.27 4.70
N ILE A 342 -9.53 -2.49 3.77
CA ILE A 342 -9.29 -2.64 2.35
C ILE A 342 -8.58 -1.39 1.84
N HIS A 343 -7.46 -1.59 1.13
CA HIS A 343 -6.79 -0.56 0.38
C HIS A 343 -7.13 -0.74 -1.10
N GLY A 344 -7.70 0.31 -1.70
CA GLY A 344 -8.06 0.32 -3.11
C GLY A 344 -7.10 1.18 -3.92
N GLN A 345 -6.68 0.69 -5.09
CA GLN A 345 -5.92 1.45 -6.07
C GLN A 345 -6.32 1.06 -7.49
N TYR A 346 -5.99 1.89 -8.48
CA TYR A 346 -6.22 1.57 -9.89
C TYR A 346 -4.99 0.92 -10.51
N ALA A 347 -5.24 0.02 -11.47
CA ALA A 347 -4.18 -0.59 -12.25
C ALA A 347 -3.63 0.43 -13.26
N ASP A 348 -2.32 0.63 -13.25
CA ASP A 348 -1.65 1.46 -14.25
C ASP A 348 -1.82 0.89 -15.65
N GLY A 349 -2.22 1.75 -16.60
CA GLY A 349 -2.43 1.38 -18.00
C GLY A 349 -3.68 0.54 -18.28
N TYR A 350 -4.42 0.12 -17.24
CA TYR A 350 -5.61 -0.75 -17.38
C TYR A 350 -6.82 -0.17 -16.67
N SER A 351 -7.02 1.14 -16.82
CA SER A 351 -8.11 1.89 -16.18
C SER A 351 -9.46 1.24 -16.43
N PRO A 352 -10.29 1.03 -15.41
CA PRO A 352 -11.64 0.52 -15.57
C PRO A 352 -12.58 1.51 -16.31
N PHE A 353 -12.22 2.80 -16.35
CA PHE A 353 -13.09 3.86 -16.86
C PHE A 353 -13.04 4.09 -18.38
N ILE A 354 -12.30 3.26 -19.11
CA ILE A 354 -12.29 3.27 -20.59
C ILE A 354 -13.52 2.60 -21.22
N PHE A 355 -14.36 1.97 -20.39
CA PHE A 355 -15.60 1.28 -20.77
C PHE A 355 -16.83 2.08 -20.28
N LYS A 356 -17.90 2.13 -21.06
CA LYS A 356 -19.15 2.80 -20.65
C LYS A 356 -20.01 1.85 -19.81
N TYR A 357 -20.30 2.25 -18.59
CA TYR A 357 -21.10 1.46 -17.66
C TYR A 357 -22.60 1.62 -17.90
N THR A 358 -23.34 0.54 -17.72
CA THR A 358 -24.81 0.57 -17.64
C THR A 358 -25.25 1.07 -16.26
N GLN A 359 -26.52 1.49 -16.14
CA GLN A 359 -27.09 1.92 -14.86
C GLN A 359 -27.02 0.79 -13.80
N GLU A 360 -27.26 -0.45 -14.20
CA GLU A 360 -27.14 -1.62 -13.33
C GLU A 360 -25.72 -1.79 -12.79
N GLN A 361 -24.70 -1.68 -13.65
CA GLN A 361 -23.29 -1.79 -13.22
C GLN A 361 -22.90 -0.66 -12.27
N ILE A 362 -23.42 0.56 -12.48
CA ILE A 362 -23.21 1.69 -11.57
C ILE A 362 -23.89 1.40 -10.22
N SER A 363 -25.15 0.95 -10.23
CA SER A 363 -25.89 0.59 -9.00
C SER A 363 -25.18 -0.53 -8.22
N ASN A 364 -24.56 -1.47 -8.90
CA ASN A 364 -23.74 -2.51 -8.27
C ASN A 364 -22.52 -1.91 -7.54
N LEU A 365 -21.83 -0.93 -8.11
CA LEU A 365 -20.75 -0.21 -7.42
C LEU A 365 -21.28 0.61 -6.23
N GLU A 366 -22.42 1.29 -6.41
CA GLU A 366 -23.08 2.05 -5.33
C GLU A 366 -23.48 1.17 -4.13
N SER A 367 -23.78 -0.11 -4.35
CA SER A 367 -24.10 -1.04 -3.28
C SER A 367 -22.95 -1.22 -2.25
N ILE A 368 -21.71 -0.95 -2.66
CA ILE A 368 -20.56 -1.02 -1.76
C ILE A 368 -20.70 -0.03 -0.60
N CYS A 369 -21.34 1.12 -0.82
CA CYS A 369 -21.55 2.16 0.19
C CYS A 369 -22.41 1.70 1.38
N THR A 370 -23.05 0.53 1.30
CA THR A 370 -23.83 -0.06 2.40
C THR A 370 -23.03 -1.00 3.29
N THR A 371 -21.77 -1.28 2.96
CA THR A 371 -20.91 -2.20 3.71
C THR A 371 -20.29 -1.55 4.96
N ASN A 372 -20.02 -2.37 5.98
CA ASN A 372 -19.30 -1.90 7.17
C ASN A 372 -17.87 -1.46 6.84
N ILE A 373 -17.21 -2.20 5.94
CA ILE A 373 -15.86 -1.86 5.47
C ILE A 373 -15.82 -0.46 4.87
N TYR A 374 -16.80 -0.10 4.03
CA TYR A 374 -16.91 1.26 3.49
C TYR A 374 -17.12 2.26 4.61
N ASN A 375 -18.06 2.04 5.50
CA ASN A 375 -18.42 2.96 6.57
C ASN A 375 -17.30 3.19 7.61
N ASN A 376 -16.43 2.21 7.80
CA ASN A 376 -15.36 2.25 8.79
C ASN A 376 -13.97 2.58 8.23
N ASN A 377 -13.83 2.80 6.90
CA ASN A 377 -12.55 3.07 6.25
C ASN A 377 -12.65 4.29 5.32
N LEU A 378 -12.24 5.45 5.79
CA LEU A 378 -12.36 6.73 5.07
C LEU A 378 -11.55 6.75 3.76
N LEU A 379 -10.36 6.15 3.74
CA LEU A 379 -9.56 6.05 2.52
C LEU A 379 -10.26 5.19 1.47
N PHE A 380 -10.87 4.10 1.92
CA PHE A 380 -11.65 3.24 1.04
C PHE A 380 -12.95 3.92 0.58
N GLN A 381 -13.62 4.70 1.45
CA GLN A 381 -14.75 5.55 1.03
C GLN A 381 -14.36 6.48 -0.11
N SER A 382 -13.28 7.24 0.08
CA SER A 382 -12.79 8.19 -0.94
C SER A 382 -12.47 7.49 -2.26
N PHE A 383 -11.87 6.30 -2.19
CA PHE A 383 -11.58 5.48 -3.38
C PHE A 383 -12.87 5.03 -4.08
N ILE A 384 -13.87 4.54 -3.34
CA ILE A 384 -15.15 4.07 -3.91
C ILE A 384 -15.96 5.23 -4.46
N ASP A 385 -16.06 6.35 -3.76
CA ASP A 385 -16.78 7.54 -4.24
C ASP A 385 -16.16 8.06 -5.54
N GLY A 386 -14.85 8.14 -5.62
CA GLY A 386 -14.12 8.48 -6.84
C GLY A 386 -14.35 7.47 -7.96
N THR A 387 -14.46 6.18 -7.64
CA THR A 387 -14.77 5.11 -8.59
C THR A 387 -16.18 5.27 -9.17
N ILE A 388 -17.18 5.51 -8.32
CA ILE A 388 -18.58 5.70 -8.74
C ILE A 388 -18.72 6.94 -9.63
N VAL A 389 -18.13 8.07 -9.22
CA VAL A 389 -18.12 9.30 -10.03
C VAL A 389 -17.49 9.06 -11.39
N SER A 390 -16.33 8.41 -11.43
CA SER A 390 -15.61 8.11 -12.67
C SER A 390 -16.40 7.12 -13.56
N ALA A 391 -17.08 6.13 -12.99
CA ALA A 391 -17.93 5.20 -13.72
C ALA A 391 -19.13 5.92 -14.36
N LYS A 392 -19.78 6.86 -13.66
CA LYS A 392 -20.88 7.68 -14.19
C LYS A 392 -20.43 8.57 -15.35
N GLN A 393 -19.20 9.04 -15.34
CA GLN A 393 -18.61 9.90 -16.39
C GLN A 393 -17.89 9.08 -17.47
N SER A 394 -17.83 7.77 -17.32
CA SER A 394 -17.10 6.89 -18.24
C SER A 394 -17.74 6.87 -19.65
N TRP A 395 -16.90 6.67 -20.64
CA TRP A 395 -17.29 6.57 -22.05
C TRP A 395 -16.42 5.55 -22.77
N ASN A 396 -16.93 5.00 -23.88
CA ASN A 396 -16.17 4.03 -24.66
C ASN A 396 -14.96 4.69 -25.33
N ASN A 397 -13.79 4.52 -24.75
CA ASN A 397 -12.54 4.89 -25.38
C ASN A 397 -12.08 3.75 -26.31
N LYS A 398 -12.51 3.81 -27.57
CA LYS A 398 -12.25 2.75 -28.56
C LYS A 398 -10.77 2.44 -28.73
N ILE A 399 -9.89 3.45 -28.67
CA ILE A 399 -8.44 3.27 -28.82
C ILE A 399 -7.89 2.49 -27.63
N ALA A 400 -8.25 2.89 -26.41
CA ALA A 400 -7.79 2.23 -25.18
C ALA A 400 -8.38 0.81 -25.06
N LEU A 401 -9.67 0.62 -25.43
CA LEU A 401 -10.31 -0.70 -25.46
C LEU A 401 -9.64 -1.63 -26.48
N ASN A 402 -9.33 -1.16 -27.67
CA ASN A 402 -8.62 -1.98 -28.67
C ASN A 402 -7.23 -2.39 -28.17
N LYS A 403 -6.47 -1.49 -27.53
CA LYS A 403 -5.19 -1.83 -26.89
C LYS A 403 -5.37 -2.87 -25.80
N PHE A 404 -6.39 -2.72 -24.97
CA PHE A 404 -6.70 -3.67 -23.91
C PHE A 404 -7.05 -5.06 -24.48
N PHE A 405 -7.89 -5.15 -25.51
CA PHE A 405 -8.25 -6.41 -26.15
C PHE A 405 -7.04 -7.05 -26.84
N THR A 406 -6.27 -6.29 -27.62
CA THR A 406 -5.05 -6.80 -28.28
C THR A 406 -4.07 -7.39 -27.25
N TYR A 407 -3.84 -6.70 -26.13
CA TYR A 407 -3.02 -7.20 -25.04
C TYR A 407 -3.55 -8.51 -24.46
N ASN A 408 -4.88 -8.57 -24.21
CA ASN A 408 -5.49 -9.78 -23.65
C ASN A 408 -5.47 -10.95 -24.62
N ASP A 409 -5.75 -10.73 -25.90
CA ASP A 409 -5.74 -11.79 -26.93
C ASP A 409 -4.33 -12.41 -27.04
N GLU A 410 -3.29 -11.59 -27.03
CA GLU A 410 -1.90 -12.08 -27.05
C GLU A 410 -1.56 -12.93 -25.83
N ILE A 411 -1.91 -12.44 -24.62
CA ILE A 411 -1.65 -13.16 -23.38
C ILE A 411 -2.53 -14.40 -23.26
N ASP A 412 -3.79 -14.34 -23.67
CA ASP A 412 -4.72 -15.47 -23.64
C ASP A 412 -4.28 -16.59 -24.59
N ASN A 413 -3.79 -16.25 -25.77
CA ASN A 413 -3.20 -17.24 -26.69
C ASN A 413 -2.02 -17.98 -26.05
N THR A 414 -1.15 -17.24 -25.33
CA THR A 414 0.00 -17.82 -24.63
C THR A 414 -0.42 -18.68 -23.45
N ARG A 415 -1.41 -18.24 -22.68
CA ARG A 415 -1.88 -18.87 -21.44
C ARG A 415 -3.04 -19.85 -21.63
N LYS A 416 -3.55 -19.99 -22.84
CA LYS A 416 -4.74 -20.81 -23.19
C LYS A 416 -5.95 -20.43 -22.31
N SER A 417 -6.22 -19.14 -22.23
CA SER A 417 -7.38 -18.55 -21.54
C SER A 417 -8.20 -17.71 -22.50
N ASN A 418 -9.37 -17.23 -22.07
CA ASN A 418 -10.26 -16.41 -22.90
C ASN A 418 -10.93 -15.34 -22.02
N LEU A 419 -10.60 -14.07 -22.26
CA LEU A 419 -11.17 -12.93 -21.56
C LEU A 419 -12.70 -12.99 -21.46
N ARG A 420 -13.38 -13.31 -22.56
CA ARG A 420 -14.85 -13.30 -22.66
C ARG A 420 -15.52 -14.39 -21.83
N GLU A 421 -14.86 -15.52 -21.60
CA GLU A 421 -15.36 -16.56 -20.69
C GLU A 421 -15.31 -16.13 -19.22
N TYR A 422 -14.30 -15.34 -18.86
CA TYR A 422 -14.15 -14.82 -17.50
C TYR A 422 -14.97 -13.56 -17.27
N ILE A 423 -15.04 -12.66 -18.27
CA ILE A 423 -15.67 -11.35 -18.16
C ILE A 423 -16.63 -11.13 -19.34
N PRO A 424 -17.80 -11.80 -19.33
CA PRO A 424 -18.78 -11.66 -20.42
C PRO A 424 -19.27 -10.23 -20.65
N ALA A 425 -19.20 -9.37 -19.64
CA ALA A 425 -19.56 -7.95 -19.74
C ALA A 425 -18.70 -7.17 -20.76
N LEU A 426 -17.56 -7.72 -21.17
CA LEU A 426 -16.67 -7.16 -22.19
C LEU A 426 -16.91 -7.76 -23.60
N ASP A 427 -17.92 -8.58 -23.77
CA ASP A 427 -18.32 -9.10 -25.08
C ASP A 427 -19.17 -8.06 -25.81
N VAL A 428 -18.51 -7.04 -26.42
CA VAL A 428 -19.14 -5.88 -27.08
C VAL A 428 -18.65 -5.78 -28.52
#